data_5380c489868a55b3b61a81e1aa570ede
#
_entry.id   5380c489868a55b3b61a81e1aa570ede
#
_cell.length_a   1.000
_cell.length_b   1.000
_cell.length_c   1.000
_cell.angle_alpha   90.00
_cell.angle_beta   90.00
_cell.angle_gamma   90.00
#
_symmetry.space_group_name_H-M   'P 1'
#
loop_
_entity.id
_entity.type
_entity.pdbx_description
1 polymer ?
#
loop_
_entity_poly.entity_id
_entity_poly.type
_entity_poly.pdbx_seq_one_letter_code
_entity_poly.pdbx_strand_id
1 'polypeptide(L)' 'MVELNEDLSYEEYPVAVVDRQVRQLRTKDIPMVKVLWSNHSVEDCTWEAEAEMRKTYPYLFH' A
#
# COMPACT_ATOMS: atom_id res chain seq x y z
N MET A 1 12.29 -0.87 -25.04
CA MET A 1 11.88 -0.92 -24.52
C MET A 1 11.84 -0.75 -23.75
N VAL A 2 12.01 -0.83 -23.73
CA VAL A 2 11.70 -0.85 -22.93
C VAL A 2 11.60 -0.75 -22.25
N GLU A 3 11.80 -0.75 -22.29
CA GLU A 3 11.56 -0.87 -21.74
C GLU A 3 11.23 -0.93 -21.00
N LEU A 4 11.50 -1.00 -21.28
CA LEU A 4 11.05 -1.22 -20.57
C LEU A 4 10.72 -1.31 -19.76
N ASN A 5 10.92 -1.35 -20.04
CA ASN A 5 10.45 -1.51 -19.24
C ASN A 5 10.43 -1.35 -18.47
N GLU A 6 10.85 -1.26 -18.59
CA GLU A 6 10.82 -1.15 -17.99
C GLU A 6 10.49 -1.19 -17.14
N ASP A 7 10.53 -1.07 -17.37
CA ASP A 7 10.12 -1.20 -16.83
C ASP A 7 9.70 -2.00 -16.22
N LEU A 8 9.48 -2.16 -16.29
CA LEU A 8 9.27 -3.50 -16.03
C LEU A 8 10.31 -4.20 -15.26
N SER A 9 11.41 -3.71 -15.20
CA SER A 9 12.55 -4.35 -14.60
C SER A 9 12.53 -4.34 -13.08
N TYR A 10 11.59 -3.66 -12.45
CA TYR A 10 11.45 -3.69 -11.00
C TYR A 10 9.99 -3.72 -10.65
N GLU A 11 9.70 -4.18 -9.45
CA GLU A 11 8.35 -4.26 -8.96
C GLU A 11 8.18 -3.33 -7.78
N GLU A 12 7.02 -2.74 -7.70
CA GLU A 12 6.62 -1.97 -6.55
C GLU A 12 6.07 -2.93 -5.51
N TYR A 13 6.56 -2.82 -4.29
CA TYR A 13 6.01 -3.61 -3.20
C TYR A 13 6.00 -2.76 -1.93
N PRO A 14 5.10 -3.06 -1.02
CA PRO A 14 5.02 -2.25 0.19
C PRO A 14 6.14 -2.61 1.17
N VAL A 15 6.72 -1.58 1.73
CA VAL A 15 7.82 -1.74 2.68
C VAL A 15 7.32 -1.70 4.11
N ALA A 16 6.36 -0.81 4.39
CA ALA A 16 5.90 -0.61 5.75
C ALA A 16 4.55 0.08 5.75
N VAL A 17 3.81 -0.12 6.84
CA VAL A 17 2.61 0.64 7.13
C VAL A 17 3.05 1.77 8.05
N VAL A 18 2.85 3.01 7.60
CA VAL A 18 3.35 4.18 8.34
C VAL A 18 2.25 4.92 9.10
N ASP A 19 0.99 4.61 8.82
CA ASP A 19 -0.11 5.24 9.53
C ASP A 19 -1.37 4.40 9.34
N ARG A 20 -2.39 4.67 10.14
CA ARG A 20 -3.65 3.96 10.08
C ARG A 20 -4.79 4.92 10.34
N GLN A 21 -5.91 4.71 9.68
CA GLN A 21 -7.13 5.46 9.91
C GLN A 21 -8.32 4.58 9.61
N VAL A 22 -9.47 4.94 10.16
CA VAL A 22 -10.72 4.27 9.83
C VAL A 22 -11.54 5.22 9.00
N ARG A 23 -11.93 4.78 7.82
CA ARG A 23 -12.79 5.56 6.95
C ARG A 23 -14.23 5.21 7.28
N GLN A 24 -14.96 6.20 7.76
CA GLN A 24 -16.34 5.97 8.18
C GLN A 24 -17.28 6.25 7.03
N LEU A 25 -18.06 5.25 6.67
CA LEU A 25 -19.11 5.38 5.68
C LEU A 25 -20.44 5.29 6.39
N ARG A 26 -21.50 5.56 5.64
CA ARG A 26 -22.83 5.59 6.24
C ARG A 26 -23.18 4.28 6.93
N THR A 27 -22.82 3.16 6.34
CA THR A 27 -23.27 1.86 6.85
C THR A 27 -22.13 1.00 7.40
N LYS A 28 -20.89 1.46 7.33
CA LYS A 28 -19.78 0.63 7.80
C LYS A 28 -18.51 1.47 7.96
N ASP A 29 -17.57 0.89 8.68
CA ASP A 29 -16.25 1.48 8.85
C ASP A 29 -15.26 0.64 8.08
N ILE A 30 -14.33 1.30 7.36
CA ILE A 30 -13.32 0.63 6.58
C ILE A 30 -11.95 0.99 7.14
N PRO A 31 -11.24 0.04 7.76
CA PRO A 31 -9.87 0.30 8.22
C PRO A 31 -8.96 0.55 7.02
N MET A 32 -8.18 1.62 7.09
CA MET A 32 -7.24 2.00 6.04
C MET A 32 -5.85 2.07 6.62
N VAL A 33 -4.87 1.77 5.79
CA VAL A 33 -3.47 1.88 6.18
C VAL A 33 -2.74 2.75 5.16
N LYS A 34 -1.82 3.54 5.66
CA LYS A 34 -0.96 4.35 4.80
C LYS A 34 0.31 3.55 4.54
N VAL A 35 0.57 3.30 3.29
CA VAL A 35 1.60 2.35 2.89
C VAL A 35 2.75 3.07 2.21
N LEU A 36 3.96 2.76 2.66
CA LEU A 36 5.18 3.21 2.01
C LEU A 36 5.61 2.15 1.01
N TRP A 37 5.72 2.54 -0.24
CA TRP A 37 6.12 1.64 -1.30
C TRP A 37 7.62 1.75 -1.57
N SER A 38 8.20 0.68 -2.08
CA SER A 38 9.65 0.56 -2.20
C SER A 38 10.31 1.67 -3.02
N ASN A 39 9.59 2.24 -3.96
CA ASN A 39 10.16 3.26 -4.84
C ASN A 39 9.62 4.65 -4.57
N HIS A 40 8.97 4.84 -3.44
CA HIS A 40 8.35 6.13 -3.14
C HIS A 40 8.94 6.71 -1.87
N SER A 41 8.93 8.02 -1.79
CA SER A 41 9.26 8.70 -0.55
C SER A 41 8.06 8.65 0.38
N VAL A 42 8.28 9.07 1.63
CA VAL A 42 7.19 9.10 2.60
C VAL A 42 6.05 9.98 2.12
N GLU A 43 6.38 11.06 1.39
CA GLU A 43 5.33 11.94 0.87
C GLU A 43 4.46 11.27 -0.18
N ASP A 44 4.95 10.21 -0.77
CA ASP A 44 4.23 9.53 -1.84
C ASP A 44 3.56 8.26 -1.38
N CYS A 45 3.41 8.08 -0.09
CA CYS A 45 2.67 6.92 0.44
C CYS A 45 1.22 6.98 0.00
N THR A 46 0.60 5.81 -0.10
CA THR A 46 -0.80 5.73 -0.51
C THR A 46 -1.64 5.13 0.60
N TRP A 47 -2.93 5.49 0.61
CA TRP A 47 -3.89 4.92 1.54
C TRP A 47 -4.57 3.72 0.89
N GLU A 48 -4.51 2.58 1.54
CA GLU A 48 -5.07 1.34 1.03
C GLU A 48 -5.99 0.72 2.07
N ALA A 49 -6.94 -0.09 1.61
CA ALA A 49 -7.79 -0.82 2.54
C ALA A 49 -6.96 -1.88 3.25
N GLU A 50 -7.04 -1.91 4.57
CA GLU A 50 -6.24 -2.85 5.35
C GLU A 50 -6.53 -4.30 4.95
N ALA A 51 -7.82 -4.62 4.72
CA ALA A 51 -8.19 -5.99 4.35
C ALA A 51 -7.50 -6.45 3.07
N GLU A 52 -7.40 -5.55 2.09
CA GLU A 52 -6.76 -5.88 0.83
C GLU A 52 -5.26 -6.06 1.00
N MET A 53 -4.65 -5.21 1.80
CA MET A 53 -3.22 -5.30 2.03
C MET A 53 -2.86 -6.54 2.83
N ARG A 54 -3.70 -6.93 3.80
CA ARG A 54 -3.45 -8.16 4.54
C ARG A 54 -3.53 -9.39 3.62
N LYS A 55 -4.44 -9.35 2.68
CA LYS A 55 -4.62 -10.46 1.76
C LYS A 55 -3.43 -10.59 0.81
N THR A 56 -2.97 -9.48 0.28
CA THR A 56 -1.93 -9.48 -0.73
C THR A 56 -0.53 -9.49 -0.13
N TYR A 57 -0.33 -8.81 0.98
CA TYR A 57 0.99 -8.63 1.60
C TYR A 57 0.91 -8.91 3.11
N PRO A 58 0.65 -10.14 3.48
CA PRO A 58 0.47 -10.45 4.91
C PRO A 58 1.70 -10.17 5.77
N TYR A 59 2.87 -10.14 5.17
CA TYR A 59 4.09 -9.89 5.94
C TYR A 59 4.11 -8.51 6.60
N LEU A 60 3.27 -7.60 6.15
CA LEU A 60 3.21 -6.26 6.75
C LEU A 60 2.52 -6.24 8.11
N PHE A 61 1.82 -7.31 8.46
CA PHE A 61 0.91 -7.30 9.59
C PHE A 61 1.21 -8.39 10.62
N HIS A 62 2.46 -8.57 10.90
CA HIS A 62 2.87 -9.55 11.90
C HIS A 62 2.46 -9.17 13.29
#